data_b9507143755245d70dea43347f23038a
#
_entry.id   b9507143755245d70dea43347f23038a
#
_cell.length_a   1.000
_cell.length_b   1.000
_cell.length_c   1.000
_cell.angle_alpha   90.00
_cell.angle_beta   90.00
_cell.angle_gamma   90.00
#
_symmetry.space_group_name_H-M   'P 1'
#
loop_
_entity.id
_entity.type
_entity.pdbx_description
1 polymer ?
#
loop_
_entity_poly.entity_id
_entity_poly.type
_entity_poly.pdbx_seq_one_letter_code
_entity_poly.pdbx_strand_id
1 'polypeptide(L)'
;LVTTPVGRLELSLPLMGLYNVYNALAATASAVALGLGAAAIQGGVASFTAAFGRQERFEVRGREVQTILAKNPAGLNQVLRALVAEPGPKNLLFLLNDDIADGRDVSWIWDVDFEMLAGHTGLLLASGRRAADMALRLKYAGLDPDAALESNPERALARALSLTPEGGTLYVVPTYTAMLQVRRILARWGHRPQFWEET
;
A
#
# COMPACT_ATOMS: atom_id res chain seq x y z
N LEU A 1 2.08 -22.89 -4.20
CA LEU A 1 2.62 -24.20 -3.87
C LEU A 1 4.14 -24.12 -3.76
N VAL A 2 4.73 -24.58 -2.66
CA VAL A 2 6.18 -24.56 -2.38
C VAL A 2 6.66 -25.98 -2.11
N THR A 3 7.75 -26.39 -2.78
CA THR A 3 8.40 -27.67 -2.51
C THR A 3 9.53 -27.46 -1.50
N THR A 4 9.52 -28.21 -0.40
CA THR A 4 10.49 -28.12 0.69
C THR A 4 11.00 -29.53 1.06
N PRO A 5 12.08 -29.64 1.84
CA PRO A 5 12.52 -30.93 2.38
C PRO A 5 11.48 -31.65 3.25
N VAL A 6 10.53 -30.91 3.85
CA VAL A 6 9.44 -31.47 4.65
C VAL A 6 8.17 -31.78 3.84
N GLY A 7 8.25 -31.66 2.50
CA GLY A 7 7.15 -31.94 1.58
C GLY A 7 6.66 -30.73 0.81
N ARG A 8 5.53 -30.89 0.12
CA ARG A 8 4.86 -29.83 -0.61
C ARG A 8 3.91 -29.07 0.32
N LEU A 9 4.06 -27.74 0.35
CA LEU A 9 3.25 -26.85 1.18
C LEU A 9 2.39 -25.97 0.27
N GLU A 10 1.09 -25.92 0.52
CA GLU A 10 0.21 -24.93 -0.07
C GLU A 10 0.15 -23.73 0.87
N LEU A 11 0.68 -22.57 0.44
CA LEU A 11 0.72 -21.36 1.24
C LEU A 11 -0.32 -20.37 0.71
N SER A 12 -1.20 -19.93 1.59
CA SER A 12 -2.13 -18.82 1.36
C SER A 12 -1.50 -17.55 1.93
N LEU A 13 -1.16 -16.60 1.06
CA LEU A 13 -0.52 -15.35 1.48
C LEU A 13 -1.54 -14.20 1.38
N PRO A 14 -1.92 -13.54 2.50
CA PRO A 14 -2.91 -12.46 2.49
C PRO A 14 -2.37 -11.11 2.00
N LEU A 15 -1.17 -11.09 1.41
CA LEU A 15 -0.49 -9.90 0.93
C LEU A 15 -0.30 -9.95 -0.59
N MET A 16 -0.52 -8.81 -1.26
CA MET A 16 -0.26 -8.68 -2.69
C MET A 16 1.23 -8.45 -2.98
N GLY A 17 1.61 -8.74 -4.22
CA GLY A 17 2.92 -8.43 -4.78
C GLY A 17 3.95 -9.55 -4.66
N LEU A 18 4.72 -9.72 -5.73
CA LEU A 18 5.73 -10.77 -5.86
C LEU A 18 6.80 -10.72 -4.76
N TYR A 19 7.16 -9.52 -4.31
CA TYR A 19 8.12 -9.35 -3.21
C TYR A 19 7.65 -10.01 -1.90
N ASN A 20 6.34 -10.03 -1.62
CA ASN A 20 5.80 -10.74 -0.47
C ASN A 20 5.83 -12.26 -0.65
N VAL A 21 5.73 -12.76 -1.88
CA VAL A 21 5.97 -14.17 -2.16
C VAL A 21 7.42 -14.56 -1.80
N TYR A 22 8.41 -13.75 -2.18
CA TYR A 22 9.80 -13.97 -1.79
C TYR A 22 10.00 -13.90 -0.28
N ASN A 23 9.37 -12.95 0.41
CA ASN A 23 9.41 -12.87 1.87
C ASN A 23 8.82 -14.12 2.52
N ALA A 24 7.68 -14.60 2.03
CA ALA A 24 7.06 -15.85 2.52
C ALA A 24 7.94 -17.07 2.26
N LEU A 25 8.60 -17.14 1.09
CA LEU A 25 9.56 -18.21 0.79
C LEU A 25 10.77 -18.20 1.74
N ALA A 26 11.33 -17.02 2.01
CA ALA A 26 12.44 -16.88 2.95
C ALA A 26 12.03 -17.29 4.37
N ALA A 27 10.85 -16.83 4.84
CA ALA A 27 10.30 -17.23 6.14
C ALA A 27 10.05 -18.74 6.22
N THR A 28 9.50 -19.34 5.16
CA THR A 28 9.27 -20.79 5.05
C THR A 28 10.58 -21.55 5.11
N ALA A 29 11.60 -21.13 4.37
CA ALA A 29 12.92 -21.78 4.38
C ALA A 29 13.56 -21.72 5.78
N SER A 30 13.46 -20.57 6.46
CA SER A 30 13.94 -20.39 7.84
C SER A 30 13.19 -21.31 8.82
N ALA A 31 11.88 -21.39 8.70
CA ALA A 31 11.03 -22.22 9.55
C ALA A 31 11.35 -23.72 9.38
N VAL A 32 11.55 -24.17 8.14
CA VAL A 32 11.99 -25.54 7.84
C VAL A 32 13.36 -25.81 8.46
N ALA A 33 14.31 -24.90 8.34
CA ALA A 33 15.65 -25.03 8.92
C ALA A 33 15.64 -25.11 10.46
N LEU A 34 14.64 -24.46 11.09
CA LEU A 34 14.39 -24.53 12.53
C LEU A 34 13.59 -25.77 12.97
N GLY A 35 13.23 -26.67 12.04
CA GLY A 35 12.51 -27.91 12.32
C GLY A 35 11.00 -27.75 12.53
N LEU A 36 10.40 -26.64 12.10
CA LEU A 36 8.95 -26.45 12.17
C LEU A 36 8.23 -27.37 11.16
N GLY A 37 7.12 -27.98 11.61
CA GLY A 37 6.30 -28.84 10.77
C GLY A 37 5.43 -28.07 9.76
N ALA A 38 4.97 -28.76 8.72
CA ALA A 38 4.18 -28.22 7.63
C ALA A 38 2.94 -27.41 8.09
N ALA A 39 2.16 -27.96 9.02
CA ALA A 39 0.94 -27.31 9.52
C ALA A 39 1.22 -25.99 10.24
N ALA A 40 2.31 -25.91 11.02
CA ALA A 40 2.71 -24.68 11.70
C ALA A 40 3.14 -23.59 10.70
N ILE A 41 3.88 -23.98 9.66
CA ILE A 41 4.32 -23.05 8.59
C ILE A 41 3.11 -22.53 7.81
N GLN A 42 2.22 -23.42 7.37
CA GLN A 42 1.02 -23.02 6.63
C GLN A 42 0.10 -22.10 7.47
N GLY A 43 -0.13 -22.46 8.74
CA GLY A 43 -0.91 -21.67 9.66
C GLY A 43 -0.30 -20.29 9.93
N GLY A 44 1.02 -20.24 10.17
CA GLY A 44 1.73 -18.98 10.39
C GLY A 44 1.70 -18.04 9.19
N VAL A 45 1.85 -18.55 7.97
CA VAL A 45 1.76 -17.73 6.75
C VAL A 45 0.33 -17.26 6.50
N ALA A 46 -0.67 -18.13 6.68
CA ALA A 46 -2.08 -17.80 6.45
C ALA A 46 -2.65 -16.79 7.46
N SER A 47 -2.19 -16.87 8.72
CA SER A 47 -2.62 -15.97 9.81
C SER A 47 -1.87 -14.64 9.85
N PHE A 48 -0.91 -14.42 8.94
CA PHE A 48 -0.14 -13.19 8.93
C PHE A 48 -1.02 -11.97 8.65
N THR A 49 -0.95 -10.99 9.52
CA THR A 49 -1.62 -9.70 9.35
C THR A 49 -0.61 -8.59 9.08
N ALA A 50 -0.92 -7.76 8.10
CA ALA A 50 -0.09 -6.63 7.76
C ALA A 50 -0.14 -5.55 8.86
N ALA A 51 1.00 -4.94 9.16
CA ALA A 51 1.12 -3.90 10.17
C ALA A 51 1.85 -2.66 9.63
N PHE A 52 1.65 -1.51 10.28
CA PHE A 52 2.39 -0.28 10.02
C PHE A 52 2.37 0.19 8.55
N GLY A 53 1.17 0.33 7.98
CA GLY A 53 0.99 0.87 6.63
C GLY A 53 1.46 -0.07 5.52
N ARG A 54 1.83 -1.31 5.84
CA ARG A 54 2.22 -2.32 4.85
C ARG A 54 1.02 -3.15 4.43
N GLN A 55 0.17 -2.58 3.55
CA GLN A 55 -1.08 -3.19 3.09
C GLN A 55 -2.14 -3.37 4.20
N GLU A 56 -2.17 -2.44 5.18
CA GLU A 56 -3.26 -2.41 6.16
C GLU A 56 -4.58 -2.08 5.46
N ARG A 57 -5.64 -2.77 5.87
CA ARG A 57 -6.99 -2.61 5.32
C ARG A 57 -7.93 -2.07 6.38
N PHE A 58 -8.77 -1.14 5.95
CA PHE A 58 -9.80 -0.51 6.77
C PHE A 58 -11.10 -0.50 6.00
N GLU A 59 -12.20 -0.85 6.63
CA GLU A 59 -13.52 -0.61 6.05
C GLU A 59 -14.01 0.78 6.47
N VAL A 60 -14.24 1.64 5.49
CA VAL A 60 -14.62 3.05 5.72
C VAL A 60 -15.82 3.40 4.86
N ARG A 61 -16.99 3.59 5.48
CA ARG A 61 -18.23 4.01 4.79
C ARG A 61 -18.57 3.15 3.58
N GLY A 62 -18.51 1.81 3.75
CA GLY A 62 -18.81 0.84 2.69
C GLY A 62 -17.76 0.75 1.58
N ARG A 63 -16.52 1.18 1.85
CA ARG A 63 -15.37 1.09 0.93
C ARG A 63 -14.17 0.52 1.66
N GLU A 64 -13.35 -0.24 0.96
CA GLU A 64 -12.06 -0.67 1.50
C GLU A 64 -11.03 0.44 1.30
N VAL A 65 -10.30 0.81 2.34
CA VAL A 65 -9.10 1.65 2.28
C VAL A 65 -7.90 0.77 2.54
N GLN A 66 -7.01 0.67 1.56
CA GLN A 66 -5.76 -0.07 1.72
C GLN A 66 -4.57 0.89 1.75
N THR A 67 -3.82 0.92 2.86
CA THR A 67 -2.63 1.77 3.00
C THR A 67 -1.37 0.99 2.62
N ILE A 68 -0.55 1.57 1.74
CA ILE A 68 0.67 0.94 1.23
C ILE A 68 1.83 1.93 1.30
N LEU A 69 2.65 1.83 2.34
CA LEU A 69 3.80 2.70 2.56
C LEU A 69 4.78 2.66 1.39
N ALA A 70 5.15 3.82 0.87
CA ALA A 70 6.18 4.00 -0.15
C ALA A 70 7.22 5.04 0.32
N LYS A 71 8.50 4.72 0.23
CA LYS A 71 9.59 5.62 0.68
C LYS A 71 10.86 5.57 -0.18
N ASN A 72 10.84 4.84 -1.27
CA ASN A 72 11.92 4.78 -2.25
C ASN A 72 11.38 4.23 -3.58
N PRO A 73 12.12 4.44 -4.71
CA PRO A 73 11.68 4.02 -6.04
C PRO A 73 11.47 2.50 -6.15
N ALA A 74 12.42 1.72 -5.64
CA ALA A 74 12.37 0.26 -5.77
C ALA A 74 11.12 -0.32 -5.11
N GLY A 75 10.80 0.13 -3.89
CA GLY A 75 9.59 -0.30 -3.17
C GLY A 75 8.32 0.13 -3.88
N LEU A 76 8.24 1.41 -4.30
CA LEU A 76 7.04 1.91 -4.98
C LEU A 76 6.83 1.23 -6.34
N ASN A 77 7.87 0.98 -7.12
CA ASN A 77 7.76 0.24 -8.37
C ASN A 77 7.19 -1.18 -8.17
N GLN A 78 7.55 -1.86 -7.07
CA GLN A 78 6.95 -3.16 -6.76
C GLN A 78 5.46 -3.05 -6.38
N VAL A 79 5.09 -1.98 -5.66
CA VAL A 79 3.68 -1.69 -5.35
C VAL A 79 2.89 -1.44 -6.62
N LEU A 80 3.38 -0.58 -7.52
CA LEU A 80 2.71 -0.28 -8.79
C LEU A 80 2.54 -1.55 -9.64
N ARG A 81 3.60 -2.38 -9.76
CA ARG A 81 3.52 -3.67 -10.46
C ARG A 81 2.45 -4.60 -9.87
N ALA A 82 2.34 -4.66 -8.54
CA ALA A 82 1.32 -5.45 -7.88
C ALA A 82 -0.09 -4.92 -8.17
N LEU A 83 -0.27 -3.60 -8.15
CA LEU A 83 -1.55 -2.95 -8.44
C LEU A 83 -2.01 -3.19 -9.89
N VAL A 84 -1.14 -3.03 -10.87
CA VAL A 84 -1.49 -3.21 -12.28
C VAL A 84 -1.68 -4.68 -12.68
N ALA A 85 -1.10 -5.61 -11.91
CA ALA A 85 -1.30 -7.05 -12.13
C ALA A 85 -2.72 -7.51 -11.76
N GLU A 86 -3.41 -6.79 -10.88
CA GLU A 86 -4.79 -7.08 -10.54
C GLU A 86 -5.76 -6.47 -11.56
N PRO A 87 -6.86 -7.13 -11.89
CA PRO A 87 -7.81 -6.62 -12.88
C PRO A 87 -8.52 -5.36 -12.40
N GLY A 88 -8.99 -4.56 -13.37
CA GLY A 88 -9.81 -3.37 -13.17
C GLY A 88 -9.03 -2.11 -12.78
N PRO A 89 -9.70 -0.95 -12.94
CA PRO A 89 -9.09 0.34 -12.63
C PRO A 89 -8.86 0.53 -11.13
N LYS A 90 -7.78 1.24 -10.78
CA LYS A 90 -7.38 1.51 -9.39
C LYS A 90 -7.75 2.92 -8.98
N ASN A 91 -8.32 3.07 -7.79
CA ASN A 91 -8.53 4.37 -7.16
C ASN A 91 -7.33 4.65 -6.27
N LEU A 92 -6.55 5.67 -6.62
CA LEU A 92 -5.24 5.94 -6.03
C LEU A 92 -5.20 7.33 -5.38
N LEU A 93 -4.70 7.37 -4.16
CA LEU A 93 -4.35 8.61 -3.44
C LEU A 93 -2.88 8.52 -3.02
N PHE A 94 -2.01 9.29 -3.68
CA PHE A 94 -0.62 9.46 -3.27
C PHE A 94 -0.48 10.59 -2.27
N LEU A 95 0.22 10.36 -1.15
CA LEU A 95 0.55 11.40 -0.17
C LEU A 95 2.06 11.49 -0.01
N LEU A 96 2.64 12.60 -0.48
CA LEU A 96 4.07 12.84 -0.44
C LEU A 96 4.39 13.92 0.59
N ASN A 97 5.17 13.56 1.60
CA ASN A 97 5.76 14.46 2.57
C ASN A 97 7.28 14.45 2.46
N ASP A 98 7.92 15.49 3.02
CA ASP A 98 9.36 15.71 3.05
C ASP A 98 9.85 16.04 4.49
N ASP A 99 9.21 15.47 5.50
CA ASP A 99 9.68 15.59 6.87
C ASP A 99 10.99 14.81 7.06
N ILE A 100 11.73 15.09 8.13
CA ILE A 100 13.03 14.45 8.40
C ILE A 100 12.96 12.92 8.32
N ALA A 101 11.87 12.33 8.82
CA ALA A 101 11.67 10.88 8.80
C ALA A 101 11.30 10.31 7.41
N ASP A 102 10.86 11.14 6.47
CA ASP A 102 10.60 10.76 5.07
C ASP A 102 11.86 10.87 4.21
N GLY A 103 12.80 11.72 4.61
CA GLY A 103 13.86 12.25 3.78
C GLY A 103 13.42 13.55 3.11
N ARG A 104 14.27 14.58 3.18
CA ARG A 104 13.94 15.90 2.63
C ARG A 104 13.97 15.95 1.12
N ASP A 105 14.77 15.08 0.52
CA ASP A 105 14.88 14.97 -0.93
C ASP A 105 13.74 14.07 -1.45
N VAL A 106 12.83 14.66 -2.22
CA VAL A 106 11.72 13.94 -2.87
C VAL A 106 12.02 13.63 -4.34
N SER A 107 13.22 13.93 -4.83
CA SER A 107 13.58 13.71 -6.25
C SER A 107 13.49 12.23 -6.65
N TRP A 108 13.54 11.32 -5.68
CA TRP A 108 13.40 9.89 -5.91
C TRP A 108 12.09 9.50 -6.62
N ILE A 109 11.03 10.35 -6.55
CA ILE A 109 9.78 10.07 -7.29
C ILE A 109 9.98 10.07 -8.81
N TRP A 110 11.06 10.72 -9.31
CA TRP A 110 11.39 10.73 -10.74
C TRP A 110 11.97 9.41 -11.24
N ASP A 111 12.48 8.56 -10.32
CA ASP A 111 12.97 7.21 -10.60
C ASP A 111 11.87 6.14 -10.50
N VAL A 112 10.63 6.55 -10.28
CA VAL A 112 9.46 5.65 -10.19
C VAL A 112 8.78 5.55 -11.55
N ASP A 113 8.47 4.32 -11.97
CA ASP A 113 7.83 3.97 -13.25
C ASP A 113 6.30 4.21 -13.19
N PHE A 114 5.84 5.43 -12.88
CA PHE A 114 4.40 5.75 -12.82
C PHE A 114 3.69 5.54 -14.15
N GLU A 115 4.41 5.56 -15.26
CA GLU A 115 3.92 5.31 -16.62
C GLU A 115 3.17 3.98 -16.73
N MET A 116 3.52 3.00 -15.90
CA MET A 116 2.82 1.70 -15.87
C MET A 116 1.37 1.79 -15.41
N LEU A 117 0.96 2.89 -14.77
CA LEU A 117 -0.43 3.13 -14.37
C LEU A 117 -1.33 3.57 -15.53
N ALA A 118 -0.77 3.86 -16.71
CA ALA A 118 -1.55 4.28 -17.87
C ALA A 118 -2.60 3.22 -18.24
N GLY A 119 -3.87 3.63 -18.31
CA GLY A 119 -5.00 2.73 -18.56
C GLY A 119 -5.45 1.88 -17.36
N HIS A 120 -4.79 2.02 -16.20
CA HIS A 120 -5.11 1.25 -14.98
C HIS A 120 -5.71 2.11 -13.85
N THR A 121 -5.93 3.41 -14.08
CA THR A 121 -6.47 4.33 -13.06
C THR A 121 -7.95 4.62 -13.27
N GLY A 122 -8.75 4.51 -12.21
CA GLY A 122 -10.13 5.02 -12.14
C GLY A 122 -10.18 6.38 -11.48
N LEU A 123 -9.46 6.54 -10.35
CA LEU A 123 -9.26 7.78 -9.63
C LEU A 123 -7.78 7.96 -9.36
N LEU A 124 -7.28 9.19 -9.56
CA LEU A 124 -5.89 9.54 -9.26
C LEU A 124 -5.82 10.89 -8.57
N LEU A 125 -5.39 10.91 -7.31
CA LEU A 125 -5.24 12.12 -6.49
C LEU A 125 -3.82 12.21 -5.93
N ALA A 126 -3.34 13.44 -5.75
CA ALA A 126 -2.08 13.75 -5.08
C ALA A 126 -2.33 14.67 -3.88
N SER A 127 -1.69 14.37 -2.75
CA SER A 127 -1.82 15.10 -1.49
C SER A 127 -0.51 15.13 -0.70
N GLY A 128 -0.56 15.73 0.49
CA GLY A 128 0.58 15.92 1.36
C GLY A 128 1.29 17.25 1.12
N ARG A 129 2.39 17.46 1.86
CA ARG A 129 3.17 18.71 1.79
C ARG A 129 3.77 18.95 0.40
N ARG A 130 4.11 17.89 -0.32
CA ARG A 130 4.71 17.90 -1.64
C ARG A 130 3.70 17.40 -2.70
N ALA A 131 2.42 17.70 -2.49
CA ALA A 131 1.33 17.33 -3.41
C ALA A 131 1.58 17.83 -4.83
N ALA A 132 2.11 19.06 -4.98
CA ALA A 132 2.41 19.65 -6.29
C ALA A 132 3.51 18.88 -7.03
N ASP A 133 4.58 18.47 -6.32
CA ASP A 133 5.67 17.67 -6.91
C ASP A 133 5.14 16.32 -7.38
N MET A 134 4.34 15.65 -6.57
CA MET A 134 3.71 14.38 -6.95
C MET A 134 2.80 14.53 -8.16
N ALA A 135 1.92 15.54 -8.16
CA ALA A 135 1.02 15.80 -9.28
C ALA A 135 1.80 16.13 -10.57
N LEU A 136 2.87 16.92 -10.46
CA LEU A 136 3.76 17.21 -11.60
C LEU A 136 4.38 15.92 -12.14
N ARG A 137 4.92 15.07 -11.27
CA ARG A 137 5.50 13.77 -11.70
C ARG A 137 4.48 12.87 -12.39
N LEU A 138 3.26 12.77 -11.83
CA LEU A 138 2.17 11.99 -12.43
C LEU A 138 1.78 12.53 -13.81
N LYS A 139 1.72 13.86 -13.96
CA LYS A 139 1.47 14.51 -15.25
C LYS A 139 2.56 14.17 -16.28
N TYR A 140 3.83 14.19 -15.90
CA TYR A 140 4.93 13.79 -16.77
C TYR A 140 4.92 12.30 -17.13
N ALA A 141 4.26 11.46 -16.32
CA ALA A 141 4.01 10.07 -16.66
C ALA A 141 2.81 9.86 -17.62
N GLY A 142 2.24 10.96 -18.16
CA GLY A 142 1.07 10.89 -19.03
C GLY A 142 -0.23 10.58 -18.29
N LEU A 143 -0.25 10.74 -16.97
CA LEU A 143 -1.42 10.55 -16.13
C LEU A 143 -2.08 11.90 -15.86
N ASP A 144 -3.40 11.92 -15.72
CA ASP A 144 -4.14 13.13 -15.37
C ASP A 144 -4.64 13.02 -13.92
N PRO A 145 -3.83 13.47 -12.94
CA PRO A 145 -4.30 13.53 -11.57
C PRO A 145 -5.45 14.55 -11.51
N ASP A 146 -6.54 14.19 -10.86
CA ASP A 146 -7.70 15.07 -10.70
C ASP A 146 -7.23 16.46 -10.22
N ALA A 147 -7.58 17.48 -10.98
CA ALA A 147 -6.98 18.82 -11.01
C ALA A 147 -7.00 19.59 -9.68
N ALA A 148 -7.70 19.10 -8.66
CA ALA A 148 -7.68 19.71 -7.34
C ALA A 148 -6.60 19.10 -6.46
N LEU A 149 -5.43 19.75 -6.45
CA LEU A 149 -4.43 19.53 -5.42
C LEU A 149 -5.06 19.85 -4.05
N GLU A 150 -5.11 18.85 -3.19
CA GLU A 150 -5.53 19.05 -1.80
C GLU A 150 -4.37 18.69 -0.89
N SER A 151 -3.69 19.71 -0.39
CA SER A 151 -2.53 19.50 0.50
C SER A 151 -2.93 18.97 1.89
N ASN A 152 -4.18 19.19 2.31
CA ASN A 152 -4.67 18.66 3.59
C ASN A 152 -5.02 17.17 3.45
N PRO A 153 -4.31 16.27 4.16
CA PRO A 153 -4.51 14.83 4.03
C PRO A 153 -5.93 14.36 4.39
N GLU A 154 -6.59 15.02 5.36
CA GLU A 154 -7.94 14.64 5.77
C GLU A 154 -8.98 14.96 4.71
N ARG A 155 -8.89 16.17 4.11
CA ARG A 155 -9.76 16.57 3.00
C ARG A 155 -9.51 15.70 1.77
N ALA A 156 -8.24 15.42 1.46
CA ALA A 156 -7.86 14.56 0.34
C ALA A 156 -8.42 13.14 0.51
N LEU A 157 -8.28 12.56 1.71
CA LEU A 157 -8.82 11.23 2.02
C LEU A 157 -10.34 11.20 1.94
N ALA A 158 -11.02 12.20 2.51
CA ALA A 158 -12.48 12.32 2.45
C ALA A 158 -12.98 12.44 1.00
N ARG A 159 -12.30 13.24 0.18
CA ARG A 159 -12.60 13.40 -1.24
C ARG A 159 -12.36 12.11 -2.01
N ALA A 160 -11.20 11.48 -1.82
CA ALA A 160 -10.88 10.21 -2.48
C ALA A 160 -11.92 9.13 -2.17
N LEU A 161 -12.34 9.03 -0.91
CA LEU A 161 -13.41 8.11 -0.50
C LEU A 161 -14.74 8.43 -1.18
N SER A 162 -15.13 9.72 -1.28
CA SER A 162 -16.40 10.10 -1.91
C SER A 162 -16.43 9.78 -3.40
N LEU A 163 -15.28 9.80 -4.07
CA LEU A 163 -15.13 9.49 -5.50
C LEU A 163 -14.89 7.99 -5.77
N THR A 164 -14.48 7.22 -4.76
CA THR A 164 -14.35 5.76 -4.89
C THR A 164 -15.75 5.14 -4.90
N PRO A 165 -16.08 4.25 -5.84
CA PRO A 165 -17.36 3.57 -5.88
C PRO A 165 -17.64 2.79 -4.57
N GLU A 166 -18.91 2.65 -4.20
CA GLU A 166 -19.30 1.81 -3.07
C GLU A 166 -18.89 0.34 -3.31
N GLY A 167 -18.39 -0.31 -2.27
CA GLY A 167 -17.77 -1.64 -2.37
C GLY A 167 -16.40 -1.65 -3.06
N GLY A 168 -15.93 -0.50 -3.56
CA GLY A 168 -14.62 -0.39 -4.19
C GLY A 168 -13.48 -0.20 -3.19
N THR A 169 -12.24 -0.38 -3.69
CA THR A 169 -11.01 -0.19 -2.91
C THR A 169 -10.35 1.15 -3.26
N LEU A 170 -10.01 1.92 -2.25
CA LEU A 170 -9.12 3.10 -2.32
C LEU A 170 -7.72 2.70 -1.85
N TYR A 171 -6.75 2.74 -2.74
CA TYR A 171 -5.35 2.54 -2.41
C TYR A 171 -4.71 3.86 -2.01
N VAL A 172 -4.32 3.96 -0.76
CA VAL A 172 -3.63 5.13 -0.20
C VAL A 172 -2.14 4.82 -0.12
N VAL A 173 -1.33 5.57 -0.87
CA VAL A 173 0.11 5.34 -1.00
C VAL A 173 0.88 6.52 -0.39
N PRO A 174 1.10 6.50 0.93
CA PRO A 174 1.76 7.58 1.65
C PRO A 174 3.26 7.35 1.81
N THR A 175 4.04 8.43 1.98
CA THR A 175 5.33 8.39 2.68
C THR A 175 5.12 8.17 4.19
N TYR A 176 6.20 8.00 4.96
CA TYR A 176 6.11 7.57 6.35
C TYR A 176 5.31 8.53 7.25
N THR A 177 5.63 9.83 7.22
CA THR A 177 4.89 10.80 8.06
C THR A 177 3.46 11.01 7.59
N ALA A 178 3.23 10.95 6.27
CA ALA A 178 1.88 10.97 5.70
C ALA A 178 1.07 9.73 6.11
N MET A 179 1.69 8.54 6.19
CA MET A 179 1.06 7.33 6.72
C MET A 179 0.59 7.53 8.16
N LEU A 180 1.43 8.10 9.02
CA LEU A 180 1.05 8.40 10.40
C LEU A 180 -0.13 9.38 10.48
N GLN A 181 -0.18 10.37 9.55
CA GLN A 181 -1.32 11.29 9.45
C GLN A 181 -2.60 10.55 9.03
N VAL A 182 -2.55 9.73 7.99
CA VAL A 182 -3.69 8.92 7.51
C VAL A 182 -4.22 8.02 8.63
N ARG A 183 -3.34 7.32 9.35
CA ARG A 183 -3.75 6.47 10.48
C ARG A 183 -4.47 7.25 11.58
N ARG A 184 -3.97 8.44 11.96
CA ARG A 184 -4.62 9.32 12.94
C ARG A 184 -6.00 9.78 12.44
N ILE A 185 -6.13 10.09 11.16
CA ILE A 185 -7.40 10.48 10.54
C ILE A 185 -8.39 9.32 10.63
N LEU A 186 -8.01 8.13 10.18
CA LEU A 186 -8.85 6.94 10.23
C LEU A 186 -9.26 6.58 11.67
N ALA A 187 -8.34 6.69 12.62
CA ALA A 187 -8.64 6.46 14.04
C ALA A 187 -9.66 7.47 14.59
N ARG A 188 -9.56 8.76 14.24
CA ARG A 188 -10.57 9.78 14.60
C ARG A 188 -11.94 9.52 13.97
N TRP A 189 -11.96 8.90 12.80
CA TRP A 189 -13.21 8.50 12.14
C TRP A 189 -13.80 7.20 12.70
N GLY A 190 -13.17 6.62 13.74
CA GLY A 190 -13.62 5.41 14.40
C GLY A 190 -13.08 4.11 13.82
N HIS A 191 -12.16 4.20 12.83
CA HIS A 191 -11.53 3.04 12.20
C HIS A 191 -10.14 2.81 12.79
N ARG A 192 -10.05 2.02 13.85
CA ARG A 192 -8.76 1.63 14.46
C ARG A 192 -8.19 0.42 13.75
N PRO A 193 -6.86 0.38 13.50
CA PRO A 193 -6.21 -0.88 13.13
C PRO A 193 -6.39 -1.88 14.29
N GLN A 194 -6.73 -3.10 13.99
CA GLN A 194 -6.92 -4.17 15.00
C GLN A 194 -5.67 -4.44 15.87
N PHE A 195 -4.54 -3.86 15.52
CA PHE A 195 -3.23 -4.14 16.12
C PHE A 195 -2.91 -3.38 17.44
N TRP A 196 -3.72 -2.41 17.88
CA TRP A 196 -3.43 -1.56 19.06
C TRP A 196 -4.33 -1.81 20.26
N GLU A 197 -5.16 -2.83 20.23
CA GLU A 197 -6.08 -3.13 21.35
C GLU A 197 -5.48 -4.08 22.40
N GLU A 198 -4.23 -4.54 22.27
CA GLU A 198 -3.61 -5.51 23.19
C GLU A 198 -2.33 -4.97 23.88
N THR A 199 -2.32 -3.73 24.36
CA THR A 199 -1.34 -3.30 25.40
C THR A 199 -1.96 -2.30 26.35
#